data_e4730236b9f38e8b77e0cf9a0a9b6c02
#
_entry.id   e4730236b9f38e8b77e0cf9a0a9b6c02
#
_cell.length_a   1.000
_cell.length_b   1.000
_cell.length_c   1.000
_cell.angle_alpha   90.00
_cell.angle_beta   90.00
_cell.angle_gamma   90.00
#
_symmetry.space_group_name_H-M   'P 1'
#
loop_
_entity.id
_entity.type
_entity.pdbx_description
1 polymer ?
#
loop_
_entity_poly.entity_id
_entity_poly.type
_entity_poly.pdbx_seq_one_letter_code
_entity_poly.pdbx_strand_id
1 'polypeptide(L)'
;MTNSNPSIQEKYAAQSICFGCGPANPKGLHIRSFPSETQPGEVVAEWKPEPHHEAFPGILNGGIIGALLDCHCNWTAAWHLMNQAKLDHPPCTVTAEYSIQLFRPTPAAGPVQLSAHVVESKEDRAIVEGALTAGGKVCATCRGTFVSVKPGHPAYHRW
;
A
#
# COMPACT_ATOMS: atom_id res chain seq x y z
N MET A 1 -2.65 11.09 -14.52
CA MET A 1 -2.79 10.07 -15.59
C MET A 1 -3.84 9.06 -15.15
N THR A 2 -4.87 8.90 -15.88
CA THR A 2 -5.81 7.79 -15.69
C THR A 2 -5.14 6.55 -16.26
N ASN A 3 -4.61 5.72 -15.39
CA ASN A 3 -4.09 4.42 -15.77
C ASN A 3 -5.30 3.59 -16.23
N SER A 4 -5.35 3.23 -17.51
CA SER A 4 -6.45 2.44 -18.08
C SER A 4 -6.45 0.99 -17.61
N ASN A 5 -5.38 0.55 -16.95
CA ASN A 5 -5.27 -0.78 -16.40
C ASN A 5 -5.82 -0.80 -14.96
N PRO A 6 -6.44 -1.92 -14.53
CA PRO A 6 -6.86 -2.04 -13.15
C PRO A 6 -5.65 -2.05 -12.20
N SER A 7 -5.84 -1.48 -11.02
CA SER A 7 -4.86 -1.59 -9.95
C SER A 7 -4.69 -3.05 -9.50
N ILE A 8 -3.64 -3.33 -8.75
CA ILE A 8 -3.42 -4.66 -8.17
C ILE A 8 -4.64 -5.07 -7.32
N GLN A 9 -5.17 -4.14 -6.52
CA GLN A 9 -6.34 -4.38 -5.68
C GLN A 9 -7.60 -4.72 -6.49
N GLU A 10 -7.88 -3.95 -7.52
CA GLU A 10 -9.05 -4.19 -8.38
C GLU A 10 -8.95 -5.50 -9.14
N LYS A 11 -7.74 -5.85 -9.57
CA LYS A 11 -7.50 -7.09 -10.33
C LYS A 11 -7.63 -8.34 -9.46
N TYR A 12 -7.12 -8.31 -8.24
CA TYR A 12 -6.98 -9.52 -7.41
C TYR A 12 -7.87 -9.55 -6.17
N ALA A 13 -8.43 -8.43 -5.76
CA ALA A 13 -9.16 -8.30 -4.50
C ALA A 13 -10.39 -7.37 -4.63
N ALA A 14 -11.13 -7.49 -5.73
CA ALA A 14 -12.27 -6.62 -6.02
C ALA A 14 -13.34 -6.60 -4.91
N GLN A 15 -13.46 -7.68 -4.14
CA GLN A 15 -14.44 -7.82 -3.06
C GLN A 15 -13.87 -7.48 -1.67
N SER A 16 -12.60 -7.09 -1.58
CA SER A 16 -11.98 -6.73 -0.31
C SER A 16 -12.65 -5.51 0.32
N ILE A 17 -12.92 -5.59 1.61
CA ILE A 17 -13.49 -4.51 2.42
C ILE A 17 -12.45 -3.81 3.31
N CYS A 18 -11.17 -4.03 3.06
CA CYS A 18 -10.11 -3.36 3.83
C CYS A 18 -10.31 -1.84 3.81
N PHE A 19 -10.22 -1.22 4.98
CA PHE A 19 -10.36 0.23 5.11
C PHE A 19 -9.36 1.01 4.26
N GLY A 20 -8.11 0.57 4.20
CA GLY A 20 -7.08 1.27 3.43
C GLY A 20 -7.20 1.04 1.92
N CYS A 21 -7.38 -0.20 1.49
CA CYS A 21 -7.20 -0.57 0.08
C CYS A 21 -8.37 -1.36 -0.54
N GLY A 22 -9.40 -1.72 0.23
CA GLY A 22 -10.50 -2.55 -0.27
C GLY A 22 -11.37 -1.84 -1.31
N PRO A 23 -11.46 -2.36 -2.53
CA PRO A 23 -12.33 -1.76 -3.55
C PRO A 23 -13.81 -1.77 -3.16
N ALA A 24 -14.23 -2.75 -2.37
CA ALA A 24 -15.63 -2.92 -1.97
C ALA A 24 -16.04 -2.13 -0.73
N ASN A 25 -15.11 -1.44 -0.06
CA ASN A 25 -15.46 -0.61 1.09
C ASN A 25 -15.79 0.83 0.64
N PRO A 26 -17.07 1.26 0.64
CA PRO A 26 -17.45 2.58 0.16
C PRO A 26 -16.92 3.73 1.04
N LYS A 27 -16.50 3.43 2.27
CA LYS A 27 -15.96 4.40 3.23
C LYS A 27 -14.44 4.29 3.41
N GLY A 28 -13.78 3.44 2.62
CA GLY A 28 -12.35 3.23 2.70
C GLY A 28 -11.53 4.29 1.96
N LEU A 29 -10.23 4.24 2.13
CA LEU A 29 -9.29 5.15 1.48
C LEU A 29 -9.11 4.85 0.00
N HIS A 30 -9.43 3.63 -0.43
CA HIS A 30 -9.37 3.19 -1.82
C HIS A 30 -7.99 3.37 -2.46
N ILE A 31 -6.94 2.98 -1.76
CA ILE A 31 -5.59 2.99 -2.33
C ILE A 31 -5.57 2.09 -3.57
N ARG A 32 -4.96 2.59 -4.64
CA ARG A 32 -4.77 1.86 -5.90
C ARG A 32 -3.29 1.80 -6.22
N SER A 33 -2.75 0.59 -6.20
CA SER A 33 -1.32 0.33 -6.39
C SER A 33 -1.09 -0.28 -7.77
N PHE A 34 0.00 0.14 -8.42
CA PHE A 34 0.37 -0.29 -9.76
C PHE A 34 1.86 -0.64 -9.79
N PRO A 35 2.26 -1.70 -10.50
CA PRO A 35 3.68 -1.88 -10.79
C PRO A 35 4.24 -0.67 -11.54
N SER A 36 5.43 -0.22 -11.16
CA SER A 36 6.09 0.90 -11.83
C SER A 36 6.47 0.52 -13.26
N GLU A 37 6.19 1.38 -14.21
CA GLU A 37 6.58 1.19 -15.62
C GLU A 37 8.06 1.50 -15.86
N THR A 38 8.69 2.24 -14.95
CA THR A 38 10.06 2.74 -15.11
C THR A 38 11.07 2.10 -14.18
N GLN A 39 10.63 1.57 -13.04
CA GLN A 39 11.49 0.97 -12.03
C GLN A 39 11.07 -0.48 -11.75
N PRO A 40 11.78 -1.48 -12.29
CA PRO A 40 11.46 -2.88 -12.02
C PRO A 40 11.43 -3.20 -10.53
N GLY A 41 10.38 -3.90 -10.09
CA GLY A 41 10.20 -4.28 -8.69
C GLY A 41 9.58 -3.22 -7.78
N GLU A 42 9.44 -1.99 -8.27
CA GLU A 42 8.75 -0.93 -7.53
C GLU A 42 7.25 -0.95 -7.81
N VAL A 43 6.47 -0.66 -6.78
CA VAL A 43 5.02 -0.45 -6.85
C VAL A 43 4.71 0.98 -6.46
N VAL A 44 3.86 1.63 -7.22
CA VAL A 44 3.54 3.06 -7.06
C VAL A 44 2.04 3.29 -6.91
N ALA A 45 1.67 4.36 -6.25
CA ALA A 45 0.29 4.82 -6.14
C ALA A 45 0.24 6.35 -6.05
N GLU A 46 -0.86 6.92 -6.50
CA GLU A 46 -1.23 8.30 -6.22
C GLU A 46 -2.54 8.30 -5.45
N TRP A 47 -2.63 9.11 -4.41
CA TRP A 47 -3.82 9.20 -3.58
C TRP A 47 -4.10 10.66 -3.23
N LYS A 48 -5.37 11.06 -3.29
CA LYS A 48 -5.76 12.44 -3.03
C LYS A 48 -6.47 12.54 -1.67
N PRO A 49 -5.94 13.36 -0.73
CA PRO A 49 -6.63 13.63 0.53
C PRO A 49 -7.97 14.34 0.32
N GLU A 50 -8.89 14.09 1.24
CA GLU A 50 -10.13 14.85 1.40
C GLU A 50 -10.10 15.59 2.75
N PRO A 51 -10.97 16.63 2.94
CA PRO A 51 -10.92 17.45 4.17
C PRO A 51 -11.02 16.67 5.47
N HIS A 52 -11.80 15.58 5.50
CA HIS A 52 -11.97 14.76 6.71
C HIS A 52 -10.75 13.86 7.02
N HIS A 53 -9.75 13.84 6.16
CA HIS A 53 -8.48 13.14 6.40
C HIS A 53 -7.45 14.03 7.12
N GLU A 54 -7.76 15.29 7.36
CA GLU A 54 -6.83 16.23 7.98
C GLU A 54 -6.73 16.04 9.49
N ALA A 55 -5.53 16.25 10.04
CA ALA A 55 -5.28 16.35 11.47
C ALA A 55 -5.60 17.76 11.98
N PHE A 56 -5.22 18.75 11.21
CA PHE A 56 -5.50 20.17 11.39
C PHE A 56 -5.45 20.85 10.03
N PRO A 57 -6.00 22.06 9.87
CA PRO A 57 -6.21 22.64 8.55
C PRO A 57 -4.99 22.54 7.62
N GLY A 58 -5.18 21.92 6.49
CA GLY A 58 -4.17 21.78 5.43
C GLY A 58 -3.15 20.66 5.63
N ILE A 59 -3.20 19.90 6.73
CA ILE A 59 -2.21 18.87 7.04
C ILE A 59 -2.88 17.51 7.22
N LEU A 60 -2.35 16.52 6.52
CA LEU A 60 -2.83 15.13 6.54
C LEU A 60 -2.58 14.47 7.89
N ASN A 61 -3.57 13.72 8.37
CA ASN A 61 -3.49 12.98 9.64
C ASN A 61 -2.41 11.90 9.57
N GLY A 62 -1.60 11.78 10.62
CA GLY A 62 -0.52 10.79 10.69
C GLY A 62 -0.98 9.35 10.67
N GLY A 63 -2.16 9.06 11.24
CA GLY A 63 -2.77 7.73 11.17
C GLY A 63 -3.20 7.35 9.75
N ILE A 64 -3.68 8.32 8.98
CA ILE A 64 -3.97 8.12 7.54
C ILE A 64 -2.68 7.81 6.77
N ILE A 65 -1.60 8.54 7.03
CA ILE A 65 -0.29 8.25 6.42
C ILE A 65 0.13 6.82 6.73
N GLY A 66 -0.03 6.37 7.98
CA GLY A 66 0.24 5.01 8.39
C GLY A 66 -0.58 3.99 7.63
N ALA A 67 -1.89 4.21 7.49
CA ALA A 67 -2.79 3.33 6.75
C ALA A 67 -2.42 3.26 5.26
N LEU A 68 -2.08 4.39 4.65
CA LEU A 68 -1.65 4.45 3.25
C LEU A 68 -0.38 3.61 3.02
N LEU A 69 0.63 3.82 3.85
CA LEU A 69 1.91 3.11 3.73
C LEU A 69 1.79 1.64 4.09
N ASP A 70 1.03 1.29 5.12
CA ASP A 70 0.78 -0.11 5.49
C ASP A 70 0.16 -0.90 4.33
N CYS A 71 -0.97 -0.44 3.83
CA CYS A 71 -1.66 -1.14 2.73
C CYS A 71 -0.82 -1.18 1.44
N HIS A 72 -0.17 -0.07 1.09
CA HIS A 72 0.64 -0.02 -0.12
C HIS A 72 1.85 -0.97 -0.04
N CYS A 73 2.55 -0.99 1.09
CA CYS A 73 3.66 -1.92 1.32
C CYS A 73 3.20 -3.37 1.38
N ASN A 74 2.03 -3.65 2.00
CA ASN A 74 1.47 -4.99 2.04
C ASN A 74 1.18 -5.52 0.61
N TRP A 75 0.58 -4.70 -0.24
CA TRP A 75 0.33 -5.10 -1.63
C TRP A 75 1.62 -5.24 -2.45
N THR A 76 2.63 -4.44 -2.15
CA THR A 76 3.96 -4.59 -2.75
C THR A 76 4.56 -5.95 -2.39
N ALA A 77 4.45 -6.37 -1.12
CA ALA A 77 4.89 -7.69 -0.66
C ALA A 77 4.11 -8.81 -1.35
N ALA A 78 2.78 -8.74 -1.36
CA ALA A 78 1.92 -9.76 -1.97
C ALA A 78 2.21 -9.93 -3.46
N TRP A 79 2.35 -8.83 -4.18
CA TRP A 79 2.66 -8.82 -5.61
C TRP A 79 4.06 -9.40 -5.88
N HIS A 80 5.05 -9.04 -5.06
CA HIS A 80 6.41 -9.59 -5.17
C HIS A 80 6.43 -11.11 -4.94
N LEU A 81 5.78 -11.57 -3.87
CA LEU A 81 5.73 -12.99 -3.54
C LEU A 81 5.00 -13.81 -4.61
N MET A 82 3.94 -13.26 -5.20
CA MET A 82 3.25 -13.87 -6.34
C MET A 82 4.21 -14.09 -7.52
N ASN A 83 4.95 -13.06 -7.89
CA ASN A 83 5.87 -13.12 -9.03
C ASN A 83 7.07 -14.05 -8.74
N GLN A 84 7.63 -13.99 -7.53
CA GLN A 84 8.73 -14.84 -7.10
C GLN A 84 8.37 -16.33 -7.17
N ALA A 85 7.16 -16.69 -6.74
CA ALA A 85 6.67 -18.06 -6.75
C ALA A 85 5.95 -18.45 -8.05
N LYS A 86 5.85 -17.53 -9.03
CA LYS A 86 5.15 -17.73 -10.31
C LYS A 86 3.71 -18.17 -10.13
N LEU A 87 3.02 -17.55 -9.18
CA LEU A 87 1.60 -17.78 -8.91
C LEU A 87 0.74 -16.90 -9.84
N ASP A 88 -0.48 -17.31 -10.09
CA ASP A 88 -1.48 -16.55 -10.85
C ASP A 88 -2.27 -15.56 -9.97
N HIS A 89 -2.18 -15.74 -8.65
CA HIS A 89 -2.79 -14.88 -7.63
C HIS A 89 -1.79 -14.52 -6.54
N PRO A 90 -1.85 -13.31 -5.98
CA PRO A 90 -1.03 -12.97 -4.83
C PRO A 90 -1.47 -13.76 -3.60
N PRO A 91 -0.52 -14.25 -2.80
CA PRO A 91 -0.88 -14.85 -1.52
C PRO A 91 -1.52 -13.81 -0.60
N CYS A 92 -2.43 -14.23 0.27
CA CYS A 92 -2.97 -13.35 1.30
C CYS A 92 -1.88 -13.03 2.32
N THR A 93 -1.44 -11.79 2.34
CA THR A 93 -0.42 -11.31 3.27
C THR A 93 -1.04 -10.49 4.38
N VAL A 94 -0.44 -10.54 5.55
CA VAL A 94 -0.78 -9.70 6.70
C VAL A 94 0.45 -8.95 7.17
N THR A 95 0.23 -7.80 7.77
CA THR A 95 1.28 -6.98 8.37
C THR A 95 1.68 -7.60 9.70
N ALA A 96 2.91 -8.10 9.80
CA ALA A 96 3.45 -8.61 11.06
C ALA A 96 3.98 -7.48 11.94
N GLU A 97 4.67 -6.53 11.32
CA GLU A 97 5.14 -5.30 11.97
C GLU A 97 5.40 -4.23 10.91
N TYR A 98 5.31 -2.99 11.29
CA TYR A 98 5.80 -1.88 10.48
C TYR A 98 6.16 -0.69 11.35
N SER A 99 7.08 0.13 10.86
CA SER A 99 7.47 1.38 11.48
C SER A 99 7.35 2.52 10.48
N ILE A 100 6.84 3.64 10.95
CA ILE A 100 6.66 4.86 10.17
C ILE A 100 7.55 5.95 10.75
N GLN A 101 8.29 6.65 9.89
CA GLN A 101 8.97 7.87 10.25
C GLN A 101 8.31 9.04 9.54
N LEU A 102 7.96 10.06 10.30
CA LEU A 102 7.35 11.30 9.80
C LEU A 102 8.41 12.40 9.82
N PHE A 103 8.89 12.80 8.65
CA PHE A 103 9.98 13.79 8.54
C PHE A 103 9.48 15.23 8.52
N ARG A 104 8.28 15.45 8.02
CA ARG A 104 7.66 16.76 7.89
C ARG A 104 6.15 16.65 7.79
N PRO A 105 5.40 17.72 8.12
CA PRO A 105 3.97 17.74 7.87
C PRO A 105 3.65 17.48 6.39
N THR A 106 2.66 16.64 6.13
CA THR A 106 2.23 16.31 4.76
C THR A 106 1.10 17.23 4.35
N PRO A 107 1.28 18.08 3.32
CA PRO A 107 0.21 18.92 2.82
C PRO A 107 -0.97 18.09 2.30
N ALA A 108 -2.20 18.50 2.67
CA ALA A 108 -3.44 17.85 2.22
C ALA A 108 -4.06 18.52 0.98
N ALA A 109 -3.48 19.60 0.48
CA ALA A 109 -4.03 20.36 -0.63
C ALA A 109 -3.86 19.71 -2.01
N GLY A 110 -2.94 18.76 -2.14
CA GLY A 110 -2.66 18.07 -3.39
C GLY A 110 -2.52 16.56 -3.20
N PRO A 111 -2.31 15.83 -4.30
CA PRO A 111 -2.11 14.39 -4.22
C PRO A 111 -0.80 14.05 -3.49
N VAL A 112 -0.80 12.87 -2.87
CA VAL A 112 0.42 12.25 -2.35
C VAL A 112 0.79 11.09 -3.26
N GLN A 113 2.09 10.87 -3.44
CA GLN A 113 2.61 9.74 -4.18
C GLN A 113 3.19 8.71 -3.19
N LEU A 114 2.89 7.45 -3.41
CA LEU A 114 3.45 6.34 -2.68
C LEU A 114 4.37 5.55 -3.61
N SER A 115 5.51 5.14 -3.09
CA SER A 115 6.40 4.20 -3.76
C SER A 115 6.87 3.15 -2.75
N ALA A 116 7.02 1.91 -3.18
CA ALA A 116 7.49 0.85 -2.31
C ALA A 116 8.22 -0.23 -3.10
N HIS A 117 9.18 -0.87 -2.46
CA HIS A 117 9.91 -1.99 -3.03
C HIS A 117 10.33 -2.99 -1.95
N VAL A 118 10.50 -4.24 -2.34
CA VAL A 118 10.97 -5.29 -1.45
C VAL A 118 12.48 -5.18 -1.31
N VAL A 119 12.97 -5.17 -0.07
CA VAL A 119 14.42 -5.13 0.24
C VAL A 119 14.96 -6.50 0.61
N GLU A 120 14.13 -7.39 1.15
CA GLU A 120 14.47 -8.76 1.50
C GLU A 120 13.23 -9.62 1.41
N SER A 121 13.34 -10.85 0.92
CA SER A 121 12.22 -11.79 0.91
C SER A 121 12.68 -13.22 1.15
N LYS A 122 11.75 -14.01 1.70
CA LYS A 122 11.80 -15.46 1.79
C LYS A 122 10.58 -16.03 1.07
N GLU A 123 10.37 -17.34 1.17
CA GLU A 123 9.24 -17.98 0.51
C GLU A 123 7.88 -17.43 0.95
N ASP A 124 7.73 -17.12 2.25
CA ASP A 124 6.46 -16.77 2.90
C ASP A 124 6.39 -15.33 3.42
N ARG A 125 7.42 -14.51 3.19
CA ARG A 125 7.45 -13.15 3.73
C ARG A 125 8.34 -12.20 2.92
N ALA A 126 8.06 -10.93 3.05
CA ALA A 126 8.88 -9.88 2.47
C ALA A 126 9.03 -8.70 3.44
N ILE A 127 10.21 -8.12 3.45
CA ILE A 127 10.47 -6.82 4.08
C ILE A 127 10.39 -5.77 2.98
N VAL A 128 9.57 -4.76 3.20
CA VAL A 128 9.27 -3.71 2.22
C VAL A 128 9.63 -2.36 2.81
N GLU A 129 10.25 -1.53 1.99
CA GLU A 129 10.43 -0.12 2.27
C GLU A 129 9.55 0.71 1.35
N GLY A 130 8.87 1.69 1.92
CA GLY A 130 7.99 2.59 1.21
C GLY A 130 8.21 4.05 1.60
N ALA A 131 7.80 4.95 0.72
CA ALA A 131 7.86 6.38 0.94
C ALA A 131 6.56 7.05 0.50
N LEU A 132 6.18 8.09 1.22
CA LEU A 132 5.12 9.01 0.87
C LEU A 132 5.73 10.36 0.55
N THR A 133 5.43 10.85 -0.65
CA THR A 133 5.94 12.12 -1.18
C THR A 133 4.77 13.06 -1.46
N ALA A 134 4.91 14.30 -1.06
CA ALA A 134 3.96 15.36 -1.38
C ALA A 134 4.73 16.62 -1.78
N GLY A 135 4.28 17.29 -2.84
CA GLY A 135 4.95 18.50 -3.34
C GLY A 135 6.42 18.27 -3.70
N GLY A 136 6.77 17.08 -4.19
CA GLY A 136 8.14 16.73 -4.56
C GLY A 136 9.08 16.42 -3.38
N LYS A 137 8.56 16.36 -2.15
CA LYS A 137 9.36 16.10 -0.95
C LYS A 137 8.88 14.85 -0.24
N VAL A 138 9.81 14.01 0.19
CA VAL A 138 9.49 12.85 1.05
C VAL A 138 9.03 13.35 2.41
N CYS A 139 7.80 13.03 2.77
CA CYS A 139 7.18 13.43 4.04
C CYS A 139 7.22 12.30 5.07
N ALA A 140 7.14 11.05 4.64
CA ALA A 140 7.15 9.89 5.51
C ALA A 140 7.79 8.69 4.82
N THR A 141 8.33 7.78 5.61
CA THR A 141 8.81 6.48 5.14
C THR A 141 8.26 5.37 6.03
N CYS A 142 8.22 4.17 5.46
CA CYS A 142 7.79 2.96 6.14
C CYS A 142 8.79 1.85 5.88
N ARG A 143 9.02 1.03 6.90
CA ARG A 143 9.66 -0.28 6.75
C ARG A 143 8.80 -1.29 7.47
N GLY A 144 8.41 -2.36 6.79
CA GLY A 144 7.53 -3.37 7.37
C GLY A 144 7.85 -4.79 6.93
N THR A 145 7.38 -5.73 7.72
CA THR A 145 7.43 -7.17 7.45
C THR A 145 6.02 -7.66 7.20
N PHE A 146 5.81 -8.28 6.04
CA PHE A 146 4.52 -8.78 5.58
C PHE A 146 4.64 -10.27 5.32
N VAL A 147 3.69 -11.05 5.86
CA VAL A 147 3.77 -12.51 5.91
C VAL A 147 2.56 -13.10 5.20
N SER A 148 2.79 -14.06 4.30
CA SER A 148 1.70 -14.84 3.71
C SER A 148 1.11 -15.80 4.74
N VAL A 149 -0.21 -15.87 4.78
CA VAL A 149 -0.92 -16.73 5.74
C VAL A 149 -1.31 -18.05 5.09
N LYS A 150 -1.43 -19.08 5.93
CA LYS A 150 -1.77 -20.45 5.52
C LYS A 150 -3.26 -20.72 5.73
N PRO A 151 -3.81 -21.80 5.13
CA PRO A 151 -5.17 -22.24 5.41
C PRO A 151 -5.43 -22.36 6.92
N GLY A 152 -6.59 -21.89 7.37
CA GLY A 152 -6.96 -21.83 8.78
C GLY A 152 -6.74 -20.47 9.45
N HIS A 153 -5.95 -19.60 8.84
CA HIS A 153 -5.81 -18.23 9.33
C HIS A 153 -7.02 -17.37 8.92
N PRO A 154 -7.54 -16.47 9.80
CA PRO A 154 -8.70 -15.62 9.47
C PRO A 154 -8.56 -14.78 8.20
N ALA A 155 -7.35 -14.40 7.82
CA ALA A 155 -7.07 -13.62 6.63
C ALA A 155 -6.84 -14.47 5.36
N TYR A 156 -6.94 -15.78 5.44
CA TYR A 156 -6.66 -16.68 4.32
C TYR A 156 -7.69 -16.47 3.25
N HIS A 157 -8.22 -16.18 2.57
CA HIS A 157 -9.25 -15.87 1.56
C HIS A 157 -9.82 -14.44 1.65
N ARG A 158 -9.06 -13.49 2.16
CA ARG A 158 -9.59 -12.14 2.29
C ARG A 158 -9.63 -11.34 0.97
N TRP A 159 -9.03 -11.86 -0.10
CA TRP A 159 -9.16 -11.35 -1.47
C TRP A 159 -9.18 -12.44 -2.53
#